data_b2e83ef442ddc1cf28fd72239695adde
#
_entry.id   b2e83ef442ddc1cf28fd72239695adde
#
_cell.length_a   1.000
_cell.length_b   1.000
_cell.length_c   1.000
_cell.angle_alpha   90.00
_cell.angle_beta   90.00
_cell.angle_gamma   90.00
#
_symmetry.space_group_name_H-M   'P 1'
#
loop_
_entity.id
_entity.type
_entity.pdbx_description
1 polymer ?
#
loop_
_entity_poly.entity_id
_entity_poly.type
_entity_poly.pdbx_seq_one_letter_code
_entity_poly.pdbx_strand_id
1 'polypeptide(L)'
;MTFLYLIYILFAINVAVGFKIYFKVNGFLKKHNLTIKKQSINLQFTVKELAQLFEQTDSETLKRQIHKIIRQTKYNYWLGRIFFVLFIGIVIYLFLID
;
A
#
# COMPACT_ATOMS: atom_id res chain seq x y z
N MET A 1 15.61 -22.40 5.60
CA MET A 1 15.20 -22.16 4.20
C MET A 1 13.69 -22.01 4.04
N THR A 2 12.89 -22.84 4.74
CA THR A 2 11.43 -22.78 4.65
C THR A 2 10.85 -21.42 5.06
N PHE A 3 11.41 -20.79 6.10
CA PHE A 3 10.98 -19.48 6.56
C PHE A 3 11.21 -18.39 5.52
N LEU A 4 12.30 -18.51 4.74
CA LEU A 4 12.63 -17.53 3.73
C LEU A 4 11.59 -17.54 2.60
N TYR A 5 11.14 -18.74 2.18
CA TYR A 5 10.09 -18.88 1.19
C TYR A 5 8.75 -18.34 1.70
N LEU A 6 8.43 -18.61 2.97
CA LEU A 6 7.20 -18.12 3.57
C LEU A 6 7.16 -16.59 3.56
N ILE A 7 8.26 -15.94 3.94
CA ILE A 7 8.36 -14.49 3.94
C ILE A 7 8.28 -13.93 2.52
N TYR A 8 8.89 -14.62 1.55
CA TYR A 8 8.79 -14.24 0.15
C TYR A 8 7.33 -14.26 -0.34
N ILE A 9 6.61 -15.32 0.00
CA ILE A 9 5.20 -15.46 -0.38
C ILE A 9 4.38 -14.34 0.27
N LEU A 10 4.58 -14.08 1.55
CA LEU A 10 3.85 -13.02 2.27
C LEU A 10 4.16 -11.65 1.68
N PHE A 11 5.42 -11.41 1.32
CA PHE A 11 5.83 -10.16 0.69
C PHE A 11 5.17 -10.00 -0.68
N ALA A 12 5.14 -11.07 -1.47
CA ALA A 12 4.50 -11.07 -2.78
C ALA A 12 3.00 -10.78 -2.67
N ILE A 13 2.33 -11.37 -1.67
CA ILE A 13 0.91 -11.10 -1.41
C ILE A 13 0.72 -9.63 -1.03
N ASN A 14 1.59 -9.08 -0.21
CA ASN A 14 1.52 -7.68 0.20
C ASN A 14 1.64 -6.74 -1.01
N VAL A 15 2.59 -7.02 -1.91
CA VAL A 15 2.78 -6.25 -3.14
C VAL A 15 1.55 -6.38 -4.05
N ALA A 16 0.99 -7.58 -4.18
CA ALA A 16 -0.21 -7.81 -4.98
C ALA A 16 -1.41 -7.03 -4.44
N VAL A 17 -1.58 -7.00 -3.11
CA VAL A 17 -2.64 -6.19 -2.48
C VAL A 17 -2.43 -4.71 -2.75
N GLY A 18 -1.19 -4.24 -2.70
CA GLY A 18 -0.84 -2.86 -3.03
C GLY A 18 -1.24 -2.48 -4.45
N PHE A 19 -0.96 -3.33 -5.42
CA PHE A 19 -1.38 -3.12 -6.80
C PHE A 19 -2.90 -3.14 -6.94
N LYS A 20 -3.57 -4.05 -6.24
CA LYS A 20 -5.04 -4.10 -6.24
C LYS A 20 -5.63 -2.79 -5.73
N ILE A 21 -5.09 -2.24 -4.66
CA ILE A 21 -5.51 -0.95 -4.12
C ILE A 21 -5.27 0.16 -5.14
N TYR A 22 -4.10 0.15 -5.78
CA TYR A 22 -3.74 1.13 -6.82
C TYR A 22 -4.76 1.14 -7.97
N PHE A 23 -5.10 -0.03 -8.50
CA PHE A 23 -6.10 -0.13 -9.57
C PHE A 23 -7.48 0.30 -9.10
N LYS A 24 -7.85 -0.04 -7.87
CA LYS A 24 -9.12 0.38 -7.28
C LYS A 24 -9.21 1.90 -7.16
N VAL A 25 -8.12 2.54 -6.73
CA VAL A 25 -8.05 3.99 -6.62
C VAL A 25 -8.15 4.64 -8.00
N ASN A 26 -7.42 4.13 -8.99
CA ASN A 26 -7.49 4.66 -10.34
C ASN A 26 -8.90 4.56 -10.93
N GLY A 27 -9.58 3.44 -10.72
CA GLY A 27 -10.98 3.27 -11.15
C GLY A 27 -11.91 4.24 -10.45
N PHE A 28 -11.71 4.43 -9.15
CA PHE A 28 -12.49 5.40 -8.37
C PHE A 28 -12.30 6.83 -8.86
N LEU A 29 -11.05 7.23 -9.14
CA LEU A 29 -10.74 8.55 -9.67
C LEU A 29 -11.41 8.80 -11.01
N LYS A 30 -11.35 7.80 -11.89
CA LYS A 30 -11.94 7.88 -13.22
C LYS A 30 -13.46 7.97 -13.16
N LYS A 31 -14.08 7.20 -12.27
CA LYS A 31 -15.53 7.16 -12.10
C LYS A 31 -16.09 8.48 -11.57
N HIS A 32 -15.37 9.17 -10.71
CA HIS A 32 -15.84 10.37 -10.03
C HIS A 32 -15.16 11.66 -10.52
N ASN A 33 -14.37 11.58 -11.58
CA ASN A 33 -13.61 12.72 -12.13
C ASN A 33 -12.72 13.39 -11.10
N LEU A 34 -12.12 12.60 -10.23
CA LEU A 34 -11.18 13.09 -9.22
C LEU A 34 -9.74 12.95 -9.73
N THR A 35 -8.87 13.84 -9.28
CA THR A 35 -7.46 13.82 -9.65
C THR A 35 -6.58 13.83 -8.41
N ILE A 36 -5.47 13.09 -8.48
CA ILE A 36 -4.45 13.11 -7.45
C ILE A 36 -3.15 13.62 -8.06
N LYS A 37 -2.59 14.67 -7.45
CA LYS A 37 -1.27 15.14 -7.83
C LYS A 37 -0.23 14.26 -7.15
N LYS A 38 0.35 13.34 -7.92
CA LYS A 38 1.30 12.39 -7.38
C LYS A 38 2.66 13.05 -7.19
N GLN A 39 3.15 13.03 -5.97
CA GLN A 39 4.42 13.67 -5.60
C GLN A 39 5.57 12.67 -5.46
N SER A 40 5.26 11.38 -5.33
CA SER A 40 6.26 10.34 -5.13
C SER A 40 6.41 9.47 -6.38
N ILE A 41 7.59 8.85 -6.53
CA ILE A 41 7.89 7.95 -7.65
C ILE A 41 7.28 6.56 -7.42
N ASN A 42 6.67 6.33 -6.27
CA ASN A 42 6.07 5.04 -5.94
C ASN A 42 4.91 4.72 -6.86
N LEU A 43 4.80 3.43 -7.24
CA LEU A 43 3.69 2.93 -8.02
C LEU A 43 2.36 2.94 -7.25
N GLN A 44 2.43 3.06 -5.93
CA GLN A 44 1.27 3.10 -5.06
C GLN A 44 1.02 4.52 -4.56
N PHE A 45 -0.24 4.81 -4.26
CA PHE A 45 -0.60 6.09 -3.67
C PHE A 45 -0.26 6.10 -2.19
N THR A 46 0.31 7.21 -1.69
CA THR A 46 0.55 7.41 -0.27
C THR A 46 -0.71 7.92 0.40
N VAL A 47 -0.78 7.79 1.73
CA VAL A 47 -1.90 8.32 2.52
C VAL A 47 -2.06 9.83 2.29
N LYS A 48 -0.93 10.55 2.19
CA LYS A 48 -0.93 11.99 1.96
C LYS A 48 -1.53 12.35 0.60
N GLU A 49 -1.20 11.56 -0.43
CA GLU A 49 -1.78 11.74 -1.77
C GLU A 49 -3.28 11.46 -1.77
N LEU A 50 -3.70 10.38 -1.11
CA LEU A 50 -5.12 10.03 -1.01
C LEU A 50 -5.92 11.07 -0.22
N ALA A 51 -5.32 11.72 0.75
CA ALA A 51 -5.97 12.77 1.53
C ALA A 51 -6.39 13.97 0.68
N GLN A 52 -5.73 14.19 -0.47
CA GLN A 52 -6.11 15.26 -1.40
C GLN A 52 -7.54 15.07 -1.94
N LEU A 53 -8.05 13.84 -1.95
CA LEU A 53 -9.39 13.55 -2.44
C LEU A 53 -10.47 14.14 -1.54
N PHE A 54 -10.22 14.31 -0.25
CA PHE A 54 -11.17 14.90 0.67
C PHE A 54 -11.50 16.35 0.31
N GLU A 55 -10.55 17.08 -0.26
CA GLU A 55 -10.73 18.47 -0.66
C GLU A 55 -11.54 18.61 -1.94
N GLN A 56 -11.63 17.53 -2.74
CA GLN A 56 -12.28 17.56 -4.06
C GLN A 56 -13.74 17.13 -4.02
N THR A 57 -14.23 16.65 -2.88
CA THR A 57 -15.61 16.17 -2.78
C THR A 57 -16.25 16.62 -1.48
N ASP A 58 -17.53 16.98 -1.55
CA ASP A 58 -18.36 17.29 -0.38
C ASP A 58 -19.31 16.15 -0.02
N SER A 59 -19.35 15.09 -0.83
CA SER A 59 -20.21 13.95 -0.59
C SER A 59 -19.69 13.10 0.57
N GLU A 60 -20.52 12.87 1.58
CA GLU A 60 -20.16 12.03 2.72
C GLU A 60 -19.93 10.57 2.31
N THR A 61 -20.71 10.09 1.35
CA THR A 61 -20.56 8.72 0.84
C THR A 61 -19.18 8.53 0.21
N LEU A 62 -18.73 9.48 -0.61
CA LEU A 62 -17.41 9.45 -1.22
C LEU A 62 -16.31 9.59 -0.17
N LYS A 63 -16.51 10.46 0.83
CA LYS A 63 -15.53 10.61 1.92
C LYS A 63 -15.34 9.32 2.71
N ARG A 64 -16.42 8.58 2.94
CA ARG A 64 -16.34 7.28 3.62
C ARG A 64 -15.56 6.28 2.79
N GLN A 65 -15.78 6.23 1.49
CA GLN A 65 -15.04 5.34 0.59
C GLN A 65 -13.57 5.71 0.54
N ILE A 66 -13.25 6.99 0.47
CA ILE A 66 -11.87 7.49 0.50
C ILE A 66 -11.20 7.10 1.82
N HIS A 67 -11.89 7.28 2.94
CA HIS A 67 -11.38 6.93 4.25
C HIS A 67 -11.07 5.43 4.36
N LYS A 68 -11.94 4.59 3.80
CA LYS A 68 -11.73 3.14 3.75
C LYS A 68 -10.49 2.79 2.93
N ILE A 69 -10.30 3.44 1.78
CA ILE A 69 -9.12 3.23 0.93
C ILE A 69 -7.84 3.66 1.66
N ILE A 70 -7.88 4.79 2.34
CA ILE A 70 -6.74 5.29 3.12
C ILE A 70 -6.37 4.29 4.22
N ARG A 71 -7.36 3.76 4.92
CA ARG A 71 -7.15 2.76 5.97
C ARG A 71 -6.49 1.51 5.40
N GLN A 72 -6.98 0.99 4.28
CA GLN A 72 -6.41 -0.19 3.63
C GLN A 72 -4.98 0.06 3.18
N THR A 73 -4.71 1.23 2.60
CA THR A 73 -3.37 1.62 2.18
C THR A 73 -2.41 1.70 3.36
N LYS A 74 -2.87 2.28 4.46
CA LYS A 74 -2.07 2.41 5.67
C LYS A 74 -1.70 1.04 6.26
N TYR A 75 -2.67 0.12 6.36
CA TYR A 75 -2.41 -1.22 6.85
C TYR A 75 -1.45 -1.98 5.93
N ASN A 76 -1.67 -1.89 4.62
CA ASN A 76 -0.80 -2.56 3.65
C ASN A 76 0.64 -2.04 3.75
N TYR A 77 0.81 -0.73 3.90
CA TYR A 77 2.12 -0.12 4.05
C TYR A 77 2.84 -0.63 5.32
N TRP A 78 2.13 -0.67 6.44
CA TRP A 78 2.70 -1.15 7.70
C TRP A 78 3.09 -2.62 7.63
N LEU A 79 2.24 -3.46 7.03
CA LEU A 79 2.54 -4.88 6.86
C LEU A 79 3.77 -5.07 5.96
N GLY A 80 3.85 -4.32 4.88
CA GLY A 80 5.01 -4.37 3.99
C GLY A 80 6.31 -3.98 4.70
N ARG A 81 6.24 -2.97 5.55
CA ARG A 81 7.38 -2.52 6.32
C ARG A 81 7.84 -3.56 7.33
N ILE A 82 6.89 -4.21 8.02
CA ILE A 82 7.19 -5.28 8.97
C ILE A 82 7.85 -6.45 8.23
N PHE A 83 7.30 -6.88 7.10
CA PHE A 83 7.87 -7.98 6.31
C PHE A 83 9.27 -7.64 5.79
N PHE A 84 9.49 -6.40 5.38
CA PHE A 84 10.79 -5.95 4.91
C PHE A 84 11.85 -6.03 6.02
N VAL A 85 11.52 -5.57 7.22
CA VAL A 85 12.41 -5.62 8.38
C VAL A 85 12.73 -7.07 8.74
N LEU A 86 11.71 -7.96 8.75
CA LEU A 86 11.91 -9.37 9.02
C LEU A 86 12.83 -10.03 7.97
N PHE A 87 12.63 -9.68 6.70
CA PHE A 87 13.44 -10.20 5.61
C PHE A 87 14.91 -9.80 5.79
N ILE A 88 15.18 -8.54 6.07
CA ILE A 88 16.53 -8.04 6.32
C ILE A 88 17.14 -8.73 7.53
N GLY A 89 16.38 -8.88 8.61
CA GLY A 89 16.87 -9.56 9.82
C GLY A 89 17.28 -11.00 9.55
N ILE A 90 16.50 -11.73 8.76
CA ILE A 90 16.80 -13.11 8.40
C ILE A 90 18.03 -13.19 7.50
N VAL A 91 18.15 -12.28 6.54
CA VAL A 91 19.33 -12.25 5.65
C VAL A 91 20.59 -11.99 6.46
N ILE A 92 20.55 -11.05 7.38
CA ILE A 92 21.70 -10.76 8.26
C ILE A 92 22.02 -11.97 9.12
N TYR A 93 21.02 -12.62 9.69
CA TYR A 93 21.20 -13.79 10.53
C TYR A 93 21.89 -14.94 9.76
N LEU A 94 21.40 -15.22 8.56
CA LEU A 94 21.99 -16.26 7.71
C LEU A 94 23.43 -15.91 7.30
N PHE A 95 23.70 -14.65 7.07
CA PHE A 95 25.03 -14.19 6.70
C PHE A 95 26.03 -14.33 7.85
N LEU A 96 25.58 -14.08 9.09
CA LEU A 96 26.42 -14.20 10.28
C LEU A 96 26.71 -15.66 10.66
N ILE A 97 25.82 -16.60 10.32
CA ILE A 97 25.99 -18.01 10.63
C ILE A 97 26.97 -18.67 9.64
N ASP A 98 26.97 -18.26 8.40
CA ASP A 98 27.91 -18.73 7.42
C ASP A 98 29.24 -17.98 7.54
#